data_6104679e69e197d91c8255b6e805c68b
#
_entry.id   6104679e69e197d91c8255b6e805c68b
#
_cell.length_a   1.000
_cell.length_b   1.000
_cell.length_c   1.000
_cell.angle_alpha   90.00
_cell.angle_beta   90.00
_cell.angle_gamma   90.00
#
_symmetry.space_group_name_H-M   'P 1'
#
loop_
_entity.id
_entity.type
_entity.pdbx_description
1 polymer ?
#
loop_
_entity_poly.entity_id
_entity_poly.type
_entity_poly.pdbx_seq_one_letter_code
_entity_poly.pdbx_strand_id
1 'polypeptide(L)'
;MKKILVIGELCIDRFVYGEVKRLSPEAPVPVFNPKDIIENKGMAGNVVENLNSLYSDSEVLHWHQNDNIIKTRYVDYKSNHMFIRIDDEKIPCDKINFLTPEQRKTISESDAVIISDYDKGLISKDLIKNIASISKLTILDSKKILDYSTISDVDYVKLNQTEYENNRELCDGFKEKFIITKGKDGAEYNGIMYESPNPQQTIDRKSVV
;
A
#
# COMPACT_ATOMS: atom_id res chain seq x y z
N MET A 1 -19.74 13.73 9.33
CA MET A 1 -18.40 13.53 8.74
C MET A 1 -18.01 12.09 9.04
N LYS A 2 -17.62 11.29 8.03
CA LYS A 2 -17.18 9.91 8.27
C LYS A 2 -15.72 9.92 8.73
N LYS A 3 -15.39 9.01 9.65
CA LYS A 3 -14.05 8.86 10.20
C LYS A 3 -13.45 7.56 9.69
N ILE A 4 -12.34 7.64 8.94
CA ILE A 4 -11.64 6.50 8.37
C ILE A 4 -10.24 6.44 8.99
N LEU A 5 -9.86 5.29 9.53
CA LEU A 5 -8.53 5.06 10.06
C LEU A 5 -7.74 4.15 9.10
N VAL A 6 -6.59 4.61 8.66
CA VAL A 6 -5.63 3.79 7.90
C VAL A 6 -4.49 3.40 8.82
N ILE A 7 -4.16 2.11 8.88
CA ILE A 7 -3.03 1.59 9.65
C ILE A 7 -2.12 0.84 8.70
N GLY A 8 -0.85 1.24 8.59
CA GLY A 8 0.08 0.58 7.68
C GLY A 8 1.36 1.35 7.47
N GLU A 9 2.33 0.68 6.84
CA GLU A 9 3.63 1.28 6.59
C GLU A 9 3.54 2.42 5.57
N LEU A 10 4.23 3.51 5.88
CA LEU A 10 4.41 4.67 5.01
C LEU A 10 5.79 4.62 4.35
N CYS A 11 5.89 4.88 3.06
CA CYS A 11 7.15 5.20 2.42
C CYS A 11 7.06 6.52 1.63
N ILE A 12 8.24 7.08 1.35
CA ILE A 12 8.41 8.17 0.41
C ILE A 12 8.87 7.55 -0.91
N ASP A 13 8.05 7.63 -1.94
CA ASP A 13 8.41 7.30 -3.31
C ASP A 13 9.07 8.54 -3.93
N ARG A 14 10.41 8.54 -3.99
CA ARG A 14 11.22 9.64 -4.55
C ARG A 14 11.61 9.33 -5.98
N PHE A 15 11.24 10.20 -6.91
CA PHE A 15 11.63 10.15 -8.30
C PHE A 15 12.65 11.25 -8.58
N VAL A 16 13.87 10.85 -8.91
CA VAL A 16 14.93 11.75 -9.33
C VAL A 16 15.01 11.69 -10.85
N TYR A 17 14.48 12.72 -11.50
CA TYR A 17 14.52 12.85 -12.96
C TYR A 17 15.83 13.48 -13.39
N GLY A 18 16.47 12.92 -14.41
CA GLY A 18 17.74 13.42 -14.91
C GLY A 18 18.08 12.84 -16.27
N GLU A 19 19.34 12.99 -16.67
CA GLU A 19 19.84 12.48 -17.95
C GLU A 19 21.23 11.84 -17.78
N VAL A 20 21.48 10.83 -18.60
CA VAL A 20 22.80 10.20 -18.75
C VAL A 20 23.36 10.60 -20.11
N LYS A 21 24.50 11.31 -20.13
CA LYS A 21 25.17 11.76 -21.38
C LYS A 21 26.46 11.02 -21.66
N ARG A 22 27.07 10.40 -20.66
CA ARG A 22 28.35 9.72 -20.78
C ARG A 22 28.52 8.62 -19.75
N LEU A 23 29.47 7.76 -19.97
CA LEU A 23 29.99 6.83 -18.97
C LEU A 23 31.05 7.52 -18.10
N SER A 24 31.26 7.01 -16.91
CA SER A 24 32.33 7.44 -16.02
C SER A 24 33.71 6.97 -16.59
N PRO A 25 34.77 7.79 -16.47
CA PRO A 25 36.13 7.32 -16.77
C PRO A 25 36.67 6.34 -15.71
N GLU A 26 36.09 6.30 -14.51
CA GLU A 26 36.55 5.47 -13.39
C GLU A 26 36.04 4.03 -13.48
N ALA A 27 34.87 3.83 -14.11
CA ALA A 27 34.23 2.53 -14.27
C ALA A 27 33.18 2.61 -15.38
N PRO A 28 32.78 1.49 -16.02
CA PRO A 28 31.77 1.47 -17.09
C PRO A 28 30.35 1.65 -16.53
N VAL A 29 30.12 2.73 -15.80
CA VAL A 29 28.83 3.10 -15.20
C VAL A 29 28.32 4.42 -15.77
N PRO A 30 27.00 4.62 -15.91
CA PRO A 30 26.42 5.86 -16.36
C PRO A 30 26.66 7.00 -15.36
N VAL A 31 26.99 8.19 -15.87
CA VAL A 31 27.00 9.42 -15.05
C VAL A 31 25.64 10.07 -15.16
N PHE A 32 24.86 9.96 -14.09
CA PHE A 32 23.53 10.52 -14.00
C PHE A 32 23.59 11.98 -13.51
N ASN A 33 22.96 12.88 -14.25
CA ASN A 33 22.86 14.30 -13.90
C ASN A 33 21.41 14.60 -13.51
N PRO A 34 21.11 14.76 -12.21
CA PRO A 34 19.76 15.07 -11.75
C PRO A 34 19.31 16.46 -12.21
N LYS A 35 18.02 16.60 -12.52
CA LYS A 35 17.37 17.86 -12.92
C LYS A 35 16.23 18.23 -12.03
N ASP A 36 15.41 17.24 -11.61
CA ASP A 36 14.21 17.46 -10.83
C ASP A 36 13.97 16.31 -9.85
N ILE A 37 13.30 16.59 -8.75
CA ILE A 37 12.97 15.60 -7.73
C ILE A 37 11.49 15.76 -7.40
N ILE A 38 10.74 14.65 -7.50
CA ILE A 38 9.34 14.57 -7.10
C ILE A 38 9.22 13.51 -6.02
N GLU A 39 8.51 13.83 -4.94
CA GLU A 39 8.22 12.92 -3.85
C GLU A 39 6.72 12.73 -3.68
N ASN A 40 6.31 11.47 -3.54
CA ASN A 40 4.93 11.09 -3.26
C ASN A 40 4.89 10.17 -2.05
N LYS A 41 3.78 10.15 -1.32
CA LYS A 41 3.56 9.15 -0.29
C LYS A 41 3.22 7.82 -0.95
N GLY A 42 3.96 6.79 -0.58
CA GLY A 42 3.74 5.41 -1.05
C GLY A 42 3.19 4.50 0.05
N MET A 43 2.96 3.23 -0.27
CA MET A 43 2.38 2.23 0.64
C MET A 43 1.03 2.71 1.20
N ALA A 44 0.81 2.63 2.54
CA ALA A 44 -0.41 3.11 3.18
C ALA A 44 -0.63 4.62 3.00
N GLY A 45 0.44 5.40 2.80
CA GLY A 45 0.34 6.83 2.51
C GLY A 45 -0.42 7.12 1.21
N ASN A 46 -0.23 6.29 0.18
CA ASN A 46 -1.00 6.40 -1.06
C ASN A 46 -2.49 6.09 -0.86
N VAL A 47 -2.84 5.18 0.04
CA VAL A 47 -4.23 4.91 0.41
C VAL A 47 -4.87 6.14 1.05
N VAL A 48 -4.14 6.80 1.96
CA VAL A 48 -4.59 8.05 2.61
C VAL A 48 -4.82 9.16 1.58
N GLU A 49 -3.89 9.36 0.64
CA GLU A 49 -4.03 10.39 -0.40
C GLU A 49 -5.23 10.12 -1.32
N ASN A 50 -5.44 8.86 -1.72
CA ASN A 50 -6.60 8.47 -2.51
C ASN A 50 -7.92 8.70 -1.76
N LEU A 51 -7.99 8.36 -0.47
CA LEU A 51 -9.16 8.60 0.35
C LEU A 51 -9.47 10.09 0.48
N ASN A 52 -8.47 10.93 0.75
CA ASN A 52 -8.62 12.38 0.84
C ASN A 52 -9.10 12.99 -0.49
N SER A 53 -8.66 12.43 -1.62
CA SER A 53 -9.09 12.90 -2.96
C SER A 53 -10.53 12.48 -3.29
N LEU A 54 -10.96 11.29 -2.85
CA LEU A 54 -12.29 10.75 -3.14
C LEU A 54 -13.37 11.24 -2.16
N TYR A 55 -13.01 11.50 -0.91
CA TYR A 55 -13.93 11.78 0.19
C TYR A 55 -13.52 13.05 0.94
N SER A 56 -13.67 14.21 0.31
CA SER A 56 -13.30 15.53 0.88
C SER A 56 -13.97 15.84 2.22
N ASP A 57 -15.14 15.25 2.51
CA ASP A 57 -15.91 15.45 3.72
C ASP A 57 -15.64 14.40 4.80
N SER A 58 -14.57 13.62 4.68
CA SER A 58 -14.19 12.58 5.65
C SER A 58 -12.94 13.00 6.44
N GLU A 59 -12.87 12.57 7.69
CA GLU A 59 -11.65 12.62 8.49
C GLU A 59 -10.85 11.35 8.23
N VAL A 60 -9.65 11.47 7.67
CA VAL A 60 -8.76 10.32 7.43
C VAL A 60 -7.57 10.41 8.37
N LEU A 61 -7.46 9.45 9.29
CA LEU A 61 -6.34 9.29 10.21
C LEU A 61 -5.36 8.26 9.67
N HIS A 62 -4.06 8.44 9.91
CA HIS A 62 -3.03 7.48 9.51
C HIS A 62 -2.10 7.13 10.67
N TRP A 63 -2.02 5.85 11.00
CA TRP A 63 -1.03 5.30 11.94
C TRP A 63 0.03 4.54 11.17
N HIS A 64 1.25 4.98 11.27
CA HIS A 64 2.42 4.42 10.58
C HIS A 64 3.64 4.38 11.50
N GLN A 65 4.71 3.77 11.03
CA GLN A 65 6.00 3.74 11.73
C GLN A 65 6.64 5.15 11.82
N ASN A 66 7.53 5.32 12.78
CA ASN A 66 8.28 6.57 12.97
C ASN A 66 9.47 6.68 11.99
N ASP A 67 10.10 5.56 11.62
CA ASP A 67 11.23 5.54 10.70
C ASP A 67 10.78 5.78 9.25
N ASN A 68 11.60 6.51 8.49
CA ASN A 68 11.32 6.73 7.07
C ASN A 68 11.77 5.53 6.24
N ILE A 69 10.88 5.03 5.38
CA ILE A 69 11.19 4.14 4.26
C ILE A 69 11.24 5.01 3.02
N ILE A 70 12.38 5.02 2.30
CA ILE A 70 12.53 5.83 1.10
C ILE A 70 12.86 4.93 -0.08
N LYS A 71 12.09 5.06 -1.16
CA LYS A 71 12.28 4.34 -2.42
C LYS A 71 12.63 5.32 -3.51
N THR A 72 13.93 5.44 -3.78
CA THR A 72 14.45 6.39 -4.77
C THR A 72 14.56 5.73 -6.14
N ARG A 73 13.95 6.33 -7.16
CA ARG A 73 14.01 5.92 -8.57
C ARG A 73 14.71 6.98 -9.37
N TYR A 74 15.78 6.61 -10.02
CA TYR A 74 16.51 7.47 -10.97
C TYR A 74 15.96 7.22 -12.38
N VAL A 75 15.37 8.24 -12.97
CA VAL A 75 14.54 8.12 -14.17
C VAL A 75 15.03 9.08 -15.25
N ASP A 76 15.11 8.61 -16.50
CA ASP A 76 15.41 9.48 -17.61
C ASP A 76 14.30 10.52 -17.81
N TYR A 77 14.69 11.78 -17.86
CA TYR A 77 13.75 12.91 -17.94
C TYR A 77 12.89 12.91 -19.21
N LYS A 78 13.40 12.34 -20.33
CA LYS A 78 12.72 12.34 -21.62
C LYS A 78 11.88 11.09 -21.86
N SER A 79 12.47 9.92 -21.61
CA SER A 79 11.87 8.64 -21.97
C SER A 79 11.10 7.99 -20.80
N ASN A 80 11.23 8.52 -19.58
CA ASN A 80 10.72 7.90 -18.34
C ASN A 80 11.34 6.51 -18.05
N HIS A 81 12.45 6.15 -18.73
CA HIS A 81 13.14 4.90 -18.45
C HIS A 81 13.81 4.96 -17.07
N MET A 82 13.57 3.95 -16.24
CA MET A 82 14.20 3.85 -14.93
C MET A 82 15.59 3.20 -15.04
N PHE A 83 16.63 3.92 -14.63
CA PHE A 83 18.00 3.42 -14.62
C PHE A 83 18.29 2.54 -13.42
N ILE A 84 17.87 2.98 -12.24
CA ILE A 84 18.10 2.27 -10.98
C ILE A 84 17.03 2.64 -9.96
N ARG A 85 16.72 1.69 -9.06
CA ARG A 85 15.93 1.94 -7.87
C ARG A 85 16.75 1.58 -6.64
N ILE A 86 16.72 2.46 -5.64
CA ILE A 86 17.38 2.27 -4.35
C ILE A 86 16.28 2.25 -3.29
N ASP A 87 16.21 1.17 -2.54
CA ASP A 87 15.29 1.03 -1.41
C ASP A 87 16.08 1.20 -0.10
N ASP A 88 15.87 2.33 0.56
CA ASP A 88 16.40 2.61 1.89
C ASP A 88 15.30 2.27 2.90
N GLU A 89 15.39 1.07 3.46
CA GLU A 89 14.39 0.49 4.34
C GLU A 89 15.06 -0.05 5.61
N LYS A 90 14.62 0.42 6.77
CA LYS A 90 14.89 -0.29 8.02
C LYS A 90 13.84 -1.37 8.22
N ILE A 91 14.27 -2.62 8.36
CA ILE A 91 13.42 -3.78 8.61
C ILE A 91 13.96 -4.52 9.83
N PRO A 92 13.10 -4.89 10.78
CA PRO A 92 11.68 -4.58 10.88
C PRO A 92 11.40 -3.13 11.28
N CYS A 93 10.25 -2.59 10.87
CA CYS A 93 9.73 -1.32 11.39
C CYS A 93 9.38 -1.44 12.88
N ASP A 94 9.30 -0.29 13.56
CA ASP A 94 8.80 -0.23 14.94
C ASP A 94 7.42 -0.87 15.05
N LYS A 95 7.36 -2.00 15.75
CA LYS A 95 6.18 -2.85 15.84
C LYS A 95 5.12 -2.24 16.74
N ILE A 96 3.89 -2.22 16.28
CA ILE A 96 2.74 -1.99 17.17
C ILE A 96 2.48 -3.29 17.94
N ASN A 97 2.97 -3.37 19.18
CA ASN A 97 2.84 -4.59 19.99
C ASN A 97 1.47 -4.67 20.69
N PHE A 98 0.97 -3.53 21.17
CA PHE A 98 -0.28 -3.44 21.93
C PHE A 98 -1.03 -2.17 21.53
N LEU A 99 -2.37 -2.26 21.57
CA LEU A 99 -3.23 -1.10 21.41
C LEU A 99 -3.48 -0.44 22.77
N THR A 100 -3.15 0.85 22.87
CA THR A 100 -3.50 1.64 24.05
C THR A 100 -5.03 1.81 24.16
N PRO A 101 -5.56 2.19 25.33
CA PRO A 101 -7.00 2.49 25.47
C PRO A 101 -7.49 3.55 24.48
N GLU A 102 -6.69 4.60 24.23
CA GLU A 102 -7.00 5.66 23.26
C GLU A 102 -7.04 5.12 21.84
N GLN A 103 -6.09 4.26 21.47
CA GLN A 103 -6.06 3.62 20.15
C GLN A 103 -7.28 2.71 19.96
N ARG A 104 -7.65 1.91 20.96
CA ARG A 104 -8.86 1.08 20.93
C ARG A 104 -10.11 1.93 20.75
N LYS A 105 -10.22 3.04 21.48
CA LYS A 105 -11.32 3.99 21.34
C LYS A 105 -11.37 4.55 19.92
N THR A 106 -10.23 5.01 19.36
CA THR A 106 -10.17 5.56 18.01
C THR A 106 -10.62 4.53 16.97
N ILE A 107 -10.19 3.27 17.08
CA ILE A 107 -10.61 2.17 16.20
C ILE A 107 -12.15 1.99 16.30
N SER A 108 -12.70 1.86 17.50
CA SER A 108 -14.13 1.62 17.70
C SER A 108 -15.04 2.78 17.28
N GLU A 109 -14.52 4.01 17.32
CA GLU A 109 -15.23 5.21 16.89
C GLU A 109 -15.13 5.43 15.36
N SER A 110 -14.15 4.82 14.70
CA SER A 110 -13.98 4.93 13.24
C SER A 110 -15.12 4.21 12.51
N ASP A 111 -15.60 4.78 11.42
CA ASP A 111 -16.61 4.16 10.56
C ASP A 111 -16.03 3.02 9.72
N ALA A 112 -14.74 3.12 9.37
CA ALA A 112 -13.99 2.06 8.74
C ALA A 112 -12.52 2.10 9.18
N VAL A 113 -11.88 0.92 9.23
CA VAL A 113 -10.44 0.75 9.44
C VAL A 113 -9.87 0.04 8.22
N ILE A 114 -8.87 0.64 7.59
CA ILE A 114 -8.13 0.06 6.48
C ILE A 114 -6.75 -0.33 7.00
N ILE A 115 -6.42 -1.61 6.94
CA ILE A 115 -5.11 -2.15 7.28
C ILE A 115 -4.36 -2.36 5.97
N SER A 116 -3.30 -1.54 5.72
CA SER A 116 -2.46 -1.62 4.53
C SER A 116 -1.07 -2.11 4.93
N ASP A 117 -0.92 -3.43 4.97
CA ASP A 117 0.23 -4.15 5.51
C ASP A 117 1.19 -4.58 4.40
N TYR A 118 2.34 -3.94 4.32
CA TYR A 118 3.40 -4.25 3.36
C TYR A 118 4.43 -5.25 3.90
N ASP A 119 4.14 -5.87 5.05
CA ASP A 119 4.98 -6.88 5.70
C ASP A 119 6.40 -6.38 6.02
N LYS A 120 6.49 -5.11 6.46
CA LYS A 120 7.75 -4.51 6.93
C LYS A 120 7.92 -4.62 8.46
N GLY A 121 7.00 -5.32 9.12
CA GLY A 121 7.07 -5.65 10.54
C GLY A 121 6.26 -4.75 11.47
N LEU A 122 5.61 -3.69 10.97
CA LEU A 122 4.75 -2.81 11.77
C LEU A 122 3.55 -3.56 12.37
N ILE A 123 2.91 -4.42 11.58
CA ILE A 123 1.65 -5.08 11.90
C ILE A 123 1.85 -6.59 11.99
N SER A 124 1.43 -7.19 13.11
CA SER A 124 1.39 -8.65 13.27
C SER A 124 -0.01 -9.21 12.94
N LYS A 125 -0.11 -10.52 12.66
CA LYS A 125 -1.40 -11.19 12.46
C LYS A 125 -2.32 -11.04 13.68
N ASP A 126 -1.77 -11.12 14.90
CA ASP A 126 -2.54 -10.93 16.12
C ASP A 126 -3.06 -9.49 16.29
N LEU A 127 -2.29 -8.51 15.80
CA LEU A 127 -2.75 -7.12 15.77
C LEU A 127 -3.90 -6.94 14.77
N ILE A 128 -3.84 -7.58 13.59
CA ILE A 128 -4.94 -7.58 12.60
C ILE A 128 -6.22 -8.09 13.26
N LYS A 129 -6.17 -9.26 13.95
CA LYS A 129 -7.33 -9.83 14.68
C LYS A 129 -7.86 -8.86 15.72
N ASN A 130 -6.98 -8.29 16.55
CA ASN A 130 -7.37 -7.35 17.59
C ASN A 130 -8.05 -6.10 17.04
N ILE A 131 -7.57 -5.57 15.93
CA ILE A 131 -8.19 -4.42 15.24
C ILE A 131 -9.56 -4.81 14.71
N ALA A 132 -9.63 -5.91 13.94
CA ALA A 132 -10.87 -6.37 13.32
C ALA A 132 -11.97 -6.64 14.35
N SER A 133 -11.64 -7.26 15.51
CA SER A 133 -12.62 -7.58 16.56
C SER A 133 -13.28 -6.36 17.22
N ILE A 134 -12.71 -5.16 17.08
CA ILE A 134 -13.24 -3.93 17.70
C ILE A 134 -13.67 -2.88 16.66
N SER A 135 -13.39 -3.11 15.38
CA SER A 135 -13.77 -2.22 14.29
C SER A 135 -15.23 -2.41 13.88
N LYS A 136 -15.87 -1.37 13.37
CA LYS A 136 -17.20 -1.46 12.75
C LYS A 136 -17.15 -2.07 11.34
N LEU A 137 -16.06 -1.76 10.62
CA LEU A 137 -15.78 -2.26 9.28
C LEU A 137 -14.24 -2.33 9.11
N THR A 138 -13.73 -3.50 8.74
CA THR A 138 -12.30 -3.71 8.51
C THR A 138 -12.03 -4.15 7.07
N ILE A 139 -11.12 -3.43 6.41
CA ILE A 139 -10.59 -3.77 5.08
C ILE A 139 -9.11 -4.07 5.23
N LEU A 140 -8.67 -5.24 4.80
CA LEU A 140 -7.28 -5.69 4.86
C LEU A 140 -6.67 -5.76 3.46
N ASP A 141 -5.55 -5.07 3.26
CA ASP A 141 -4.63 -5.23 2.12
C ASP A 141 -3.29 -5.68 2.68
N SER A 142 -2.92 -6.96 2.55
CA SER A 142 -1.71 -7.49 3.18
C SER A 142 -0.89 -8.36 2.23
N LYS A 143 0.43 -8.23 2.32
CA LYS A 143 1.39 -9.08 1.61
C LYS A 143 1.74 -10.36 2.34
N LYS A 144 1.21 -10.57 3.54
CA LYS A 144 1.40 -11.79 4.30
C LYS A 144 0.64 -12.96 3.69
N ILE A 145 1.15 -14.16 3.90
CA ILE A 145 0.35 -15.38 3.74
C ILE A 145 -0.67 -15.41 4.88
N LEU A 146 -1.94 -15.37 4.52
CA LEU A 146 -3.06 -15.29 5.44
C LEU A 146 -3.51 -16.69 5.86
N ASP A 147 -4.20 -16.75 7.00
CA ASP A 147 -4.91 -17.93 7.48
C ASP A 147 -6.29 -17.52 7.97
N TYR A 148 -7.20 -18.49 8.09
CA TYR A 148 -8.56 -18.24 8.52
C TYR A 148 -8.62 -17.46 9.84
N SER A 149 -7.77 -17.81 10.81
CA SER A 149 -7.76 -17.15 12.10
C SER A 149 -7.40 -15.66 12.02
N THR A 150 -6.65 -15.25 10.99
CA THR A 150 -6.29 -13.84 10.76
C THR A 150 -7.43 -13.04 10.17
N ILE A 151 -8.25 -13.66 9.32
CA ILE A 151 -9.31 -12.98 8.56
C ILE A 151 -10.74 -13.21 9.12
N SER A 152 -10.90 -14.00 10.18
CA SER A 152 -12.25 -14.37 10.69
C SER A 152 -13.14 -13.16 10.93
N ASP A 153 -12.60 -12.13 11.58
CA ASP A 153 -13.31 -10.89 11.93
C ASP A 153 -13.08 -9.75 10.92
N VAL A 154 -12.30 -9.98 9.87
CA VAL A 154 -12.09 -9.01 8.77
C VAL A 154 -13.28 -9.07 7.81
N ASP A 155 -13.85 -7.93 7.44
CA ASP A 155 -14.99 -7.87 6.52
C ASP A 155 -14.57 -8.08 5.07
N TYR A 156 -13.52 -7.38 4.63
CA TYR A 156 -13.00 -7.48 3.26
C TYR A 156 -11.49 -7.61 3.23
N VAL A 157 -11.00 -8.49 2.37
CA VAL A 157 -9.57 -8.70 2.10
C VAL A 157 -9.31 -8.38 0.63
N LYS A 158 -8.49 -7.37 0.35
CA LYS A 158 -8.06 -7.04 -1.00
C LYS A 158 -6.72 -7.70 -1.27
N LEU A 159 -6.62 -8.41 -2.40
CA LEU A 159 -5.39 -9.08 -2.88
C LEU A 159 -5.14 -8.71 -4.34
N ASN A 160 -3.87 -8.69 -4.76
CA ASN A 160 -3.52 -8.74 -6.17
C ASN A 160 -3.45 -10.20 -6.65
N GLN A 161 -3.23 -10.40 -7.95
CA GLN A 161 -3.22 -11.75 -8.56
C GLN A 161 -2.16 -12.68 -7.92
N THR A 162 -0.96 -12.17 -7.64
CA THR A 162 0.12 -12.97 -7.01
C THR A 162 -0.22 -13.32 -5.56
N GLU A 163 -0.76 -12.37 -4.82
CA GLU A 163 -1.21 -12.58 -3.43
C GLU A 163 -2.38 -13.57 -3.38
N TYR A 164 -3.30 -13.51 -4.34
CA TYR A 164 -4.38 -14.49 -4.50
C TYR A 164 -3.84 -15.91 -4.71
N GLU A 165 -2.88 -16.08 -5.61
CA GLU A 165 -2.28 -17.40 -5.88
C GLU A 165 -1.64 -18.01 -4.62
N ASN A 166 -1.00 -17.19 -3.80
CA ASN A 166 -0.40 -17.60 -2.53
C ASN A 166 -1.43 -17.93 -1.43
N ASN A 167 -2.67 -17.45 -1.57
CA ASN A 167 -3.77 -17.63 -0.60
C ASN A 167 -4.98 -18.35 -1.20
N ARG A 168 -4.81 -19.08 -2.31
CA ARG A 168 -5.89 -19.59 -3.16
C ARG A 168 -6.91 -20.44 -2.40
N GLU A 169 -6.44 -21.40 -1.60
CA GLU A 169 -7.34 -22.28 -0.84
C GLU A 169 -8.23 -21.48 0.13
N LEU A 170 -7.65 -20.48 0.79
CA LEU A 170 -8.39 -19.59 1.69
C LEU A 170 -9.41 -18.75 0.92
N CYS A 171 -9.01 -18.19 -0.23
CA CYS A 171 -9.90 -17.38 -1.08
C CYS A 171 -11.05 -18.20 -1.63
N ASP A 172 -10.81 -19.41 -2.09
CA ASP A 172 -11.84 -20.31 -2.63
C ASP A 172 -12.85 -20.73 -1.56
N GLY A 173 -12.42 -20.81 -0.29
CA GLY A 173 -13.28 -21.14 0.86
C GLY A 173 -14.16 -19.96 1.35
N PHE A 174 -13.80 -18.71 1.08
CA PHE A 174 -14.45 -17.52 1.63
C PHE A 174 -14.57 -16.39 0.59
N LYS A 175 -15.07 -16.70 -0.60
CA LYS A 175 -15.13 -15.80 -1.77
C LYS A 175 -15.79 -14.44 -1.47
N GLU A 176 -16.76 -14.41 -0.57
CA GLU A 176 -17.50 -13.22 -0.15
C GLU A 176 -16.64 -12.20 0.60
N LYS A 177 -15.46 -12.59 1.09
CA LYS A 177 -14.53 -11.68 1.77
C LYS A 177 -13.49 -11.09 0.83
N PHE A 178 -13.20 -11.73 -0.32
CA PHE A 178 -12.04 -11.40 -1.12
C PHE A 178 -12.35 -10.51 -2.33
N ILE A 179 -11.61 -9.41 -2.44
CA ILE A 179 -11.56 -8.54 -3.62
C ILE A 179 -10.20 -8.76 -4.30
N ILE A 180 -10.21 -9.32 -5.51
CA ILE A 180 -8.98 -9.68 -6.23
C ILE A 180 -8.77 -8.68 -7.36
N THR A 181 -7.71 -7.86 -7.26
CA THR A 181 -7.38 -6.88 -8.29
C THR A 181 -6.56 -7.53 -9.42
N LYS A 182 -6.97 -7.28 -10.67
CA LYS A 182 -6.41 -7.88 -11.90
C LYS A 182 -5.78 -6.84 -12.84
N GLY A 183 -5.26 -5.75 -12.26
CA GLY A 183 -4.60 -4.68 -13.01
C GLY A 183 -5.56 -4.01 -14.01
N LYS A 184 -5.19 -4.02 -15.30
CA LYS A 184 -6.00 -3.41 -16.38
C LYS A 184 -7.38 -4.05 -16.56
N ASP A 185 -7.53 -5.31 -16.15
CA ASP A 185 -8.78 -6.05 -16.31
C ASP A 185 -9.79 -5.74 -15.19
N GLY A 186 -9.37 -4.94 -14.18
CA GLY A 186 -10.26 -4.48 -13.11
C GLY A 186 -10.12 -5.30 -11.83
N ALA A 187 -11.24 -5.72 -11.24
CA ALA A 187 -11.27 -6.48 -10.00
C ALA A 187 -12.40 -7.53 -10.01
N GLU A 188 -12.18 -8.61 -9.29
CA GLU A 188 -13.18 -9.64 -9.05
C GLU A 188 -13.61 -9.60 -7.58
N TYR A 189 -14.91 -9.68 -7.35
CA TYR A 189 -15.50 -9.83 -6.03
C TYR A 189 -16.68 -10.79 -6.11
N ASN A 190 -16.69 -11.79 -5.24
CA ASN A 190 -17.74 -12.83 -5.17
C ASN A 190 -18.05 -13.49 -6.52
N GLY A 191 -17.00 -13.73 -7.35
CA GLY A 191 -17.11 -14.33 -8.68
C GLY A 191 -17.63 -13.39 -9.77
N ILE A 192 -17.87 -12.12 -9.47
CA ILE A 192 -18.29 -11.09 -10.44
C ILE A 192 -17.10 -10.24 -10.81
N MET A 193 -16.84 -10.09 -12.12
CA MET A 193 -15.83 -9.19 -12.64
C MET A 193 -16.36 -7.76 -12.76
N TYR A 194 -15.60 -6.82 -12.23
CA TYR A 194 -15.80 -5.38 -12.36
C TYR A 194 -14.68 -4.82 -13.23
N GLU A 195 -14.99 -4.44 -14.44
CA GLU A 195 -14.02 -3.93 -15.40
C GLU A 195 -13.40 -2.61 -14.93
N SER A 196 -12.13 -2.40 -15.27
CA SER A 196 -11.47 -1.13 -15.01
C SER A 196 -12.08 -0.04 -15.90
N PRO A 197 -12.53 1.09 -15.36
CA PRO A 197 -13.05 2.20 -16.15
C PRO A 197 -11.97 2.84 -17.04
N ASN A 198 -10.70 2.57 -16.78
CA ASN A 198 -9.56 3.14 -17.50
C ASN A 198 -8.45 2.09 -17.67
N PRO A 199 -8.58 1.11 -18.60
CA PRO A 199 -7.67 -0.03 -18.74
C PRO A 199 -6.33 0.40 -19.37
N GLN A 200 -5.47 1.11 -18.64
CA GLN A 200 -4.12 1.44 -19.11
C GLN A 200 -3.16 0.26 -18.88
N GLN A 201 -2.33 -0.04 -19.89
CA GLN A 201 -1.35 -1.15 -19.83
C GLN A 201 -0.15 -0.86 -18.91
N THR A 202 0.15 0.39 -18.68
CA THR A 202 1.21 0.85 -17.77
C THR A 202 0.63 1.89 -16.83
N ILE A 203 0.75 1.63 -15.53
CA ILE A 203 0.48 2.66 -14.53
C ILE A 203 1.67 3.63 -14.60
N ASP A 204 1.52 4.69 -15.38
CA ASP A 204 2.38 5.85 -15.23
C ASP A 204 2.02 6.51 -13.90
N ARG A 205 2.86 6.27 -12.87
CA ARG A 205 2.66 6.83 -11.53
C ARG A 205 2.79 8.37 -11.50
N LYS A 206 3.07 9.00 -12.63
CA LYS A 206 2.98 10.46 -12.81
C LYS A 206 1.54 10.97 -12.90
N SER A 207 0.59 10.13 -13.28
CA SER A 207 -0.79 10.54 -13.53
C SER A 207 -1.71 10.46 -12.30
N VAL A 208 -1.14 10.25 -11.12
CA VAL A 208 -1.88 10.34 -9.85
C VAL A 208 -1.46 11.65 -9.17
N VAL A 209 -1.78 12.76 -9.80
CA VAL A 209 -1.83 14.10 -9.21
C VAL A 209 -3.17 14.70 -9.62
#